data_9e8af71185672afca80733aa9b9ebfd9
#
_entry.id   9e8af71185672afca80733aa9b9ebfd9
#
_cell.length_a   1.000
_cell.length_b   1.000
_cell.length_c   1.000
_cell.angle_alpha   90.00
_cell.angle_beta   90.00
_cell.angle_gamma   90.00
#
_symmetry.space_group_name_H-M   'P 1'
#
loop_
_entity.id
_entity.type
_entity.pdbx_description
1 polymer ?
#
loop_
_entity_poly.entity_id
_entity_poly.type
_entity_poly.pdbx_seq_one_letter_code
_entity_poly.pdbx_strand_id
1 'polypeptide(L)'
;LYSEVEFYKDLNNQFYENPRVKFYKTTNKRYIHPFLNYFLPKKILEEINNSDAIVHFGNFGFKTLKKSFVLIQNILPLVKKGIRNSILKVLINRSMKLSNFILIQLDHLKEDIDKKFHSKIIQIGETTTSEVEVSNKSGNIVFFGSDVANKNYNFMKNVLSQLPNKEKVTVINPPKDMESFNIVNTETHDETLKVLSNNEIYFHASEHETVGLPLYEAQNLGLKVVAPISSYTQYFSPESV
;
A
#
# COMPACT_ATOMS: atom_id res chain seq x y z
N LEU A 1 11.88 10.21 -2.56
CA LEU A 1 12.16 9.69 -1.48
C LEU A 1 11.98 10.49 -0.33
N TYR A 2 11.26 10.25 0.44
CA TYR A 2 10.73 10.82 1.30
C TYR A 2 10.22 10.53 2.28
N SER A 3 10.55 10.66 3.01
CA SER A 3 10.57 10.87 3.82
C SER A 3 10.29 10.75 4.93
N GLU A 4 10.08 10.05 5.39
CA GLU A 4 10.31 9.70 6.73
C GLU A 4 11.47 8.79 6.67
N VAL A 5 12.58 9.41 6.84
CA VAL A 5 13.87 8.74 6.94
C VAL A 5 13.83 7.64 8.03
N GLU A 6 12.92 7.75 8.99
CA GLU A 6 12.70 6.72 10.01
C GLU A 6 11.99 5.48 9.47
N PHE A 7 10.95 5.64 8.66
CA PHE A 7 10.26 4.50 8.03
C PHE A 7 11.20 3.69 7.12
N TYR A 8 12.15 4.33 6.45
CA TYR A 8 13.13 3.64 5.64
C TYR A 8 14.36 3.14 6.42
N LYS A 9 14.61 3.64 7.62
CA LYS A 9 15.62 3.08 8.52
C LYS A 9 15.25 1.67 9.00
N ASP A 10 13.99 1.44 9.30
CA ASP A 10 13.52 0.12 9.72
C ASP A 10 13.41 -0.87 8.55
N LEU A 11 13.09 -0.37 7.35
CA LEU A 11 12.99 -1.23 6.18
C LEU A 11 14.32 -1.79 5.69
N ASN A 12 15.46 -1.13 6.00
CA ASN A 12 16.70 -1.66 5.48
C ASN A 12 17.96 -0.98 5.94
N ASN A 13 18.48 -1.37 7.07
CA ASN A 13 19.89 -1.19 7.35
C ASN A 13 20.78 -1.68 6.18
N GLN A 14 20.39 -2.74 5.47
CA GLN A 14 21.10 -3.27 4.30
C GLN A 14 21.17 -2.30 3.11
N PHE A 15 20.10 -1.50 2.85
CA PHE A 15 20.14 -0.51 1.76
C PHE A 15 20.85 0.79 2.14
N TYR A 16 20.82 1.18 3.42
CA TYR A 16 21.56 2.37 3.88
C TYR A 16 23.06 2.18 3.84
N GLU A 17 23.55 0.97 4.04
CA GLU A 17 24.95 0.62 4.00
C GLU A 17 25.46 0.37 2.57
N ASN A 18 24.56 0.25 1.58
CA ASN A 18 24.97 0.05 0.20
C ASN A 18 25.45 1.36 -0.43
N PRO A 19 26.74 1.52 -0.78
CA PRO A 19 27.29 2.76 -1.32
C PRO A 19 26.72 3.15 -2.69
N ARG A 20 26.01 2.24 -3.36
CA ARG A 20 25.33 2.50 -4.64
C ARG A 20 23.94 3.10 -4.45
N VAL A 21 23.39 3.07 -3.23
CA VAL A 21 22.06 3.62 -2.93
C VAL A 21 22.21 4.97 -2.24
N LYS A 22 21.61 6.00 -2.82
CA LYS A 22 21.65 7.35 -2.27
C LYS A 22 20.24 7.86 -2.02
N PHE A 23 20.01 8.38 -0.83
CA PHE A 23 18.73 8.95 -0.42
C PHE A 23 18.83 10.48 -0.35
N TYR A 24 17.87 11.14 -0.96
CA TYR A 24 17.80 12.60 -0.94
C TYR A 24 16.48 13.06 -0.37
N LYS A 25 16.53 13.90 0.65
CA LYS A 25 15.33 14.57 1.16
C LYS A 25 14.92 15.66 0.19
N THR A 26 13.75 15.56 -0.42
CA THR A 26 13.22 16.55 -1.35
C THR A 26 12.11 17.39 -0.69
N THR A 27 10.85 17.09 -0.89
CA THR A 27 9.71 17.81 -0.34
C THR A 27 8.58 16.86 0.08
N ASN A 28 7.88 17.20 1.15
CA ASN A 28 6.70 16.47 1.60
C ASN A 28 5.45 16.80 0.75
N LYS A 29 5.54 17.79 -0.14
CA LYS A 29 4.42 18.21 -0.98
C LYS A 29 4.34 17.35 -2.23
N ARG A 30 3.63 16.24 -2.17
CA ARG A 30 3.51 15.22 -3.25
C ARG A 30 3.11 15.80 -4.61
N TYR A 31 2.29 16.84 -4.65
CA TYR A 31 1.87 17.49 -5.89
C TYR A 31 3.00 18.24 -6.62
N ILE A 32 4.13 18.52 -5.97
CA ILE A 32 5.31 19.13 -6.57
C ILE A 32 6.20 18.06 -7.25
N HIS A 33 6.11 16.79 -6.86
CA HIS A 33 6.98 15.73 -7.38
C HIS A 33 7.05 15.64 -8.91
N PRO A 34 5.96 15.78 -9.68
CA PRO A 34 6.04 15.76 -11.14
C PRO A 34 6.85 16.90 -11.76
N PHE A 35 7.21 17.89 -10.97
CA PHE A 35 7.95 19.09 -11.36
C PHE A 35 9.32 19.21 -10.69
N LEU A 36 9.76 18.21 -9.93
CA LEU A 36 11.01 18.29 -9.14
C LEU A 36 12.24 18.60 -10.00
N ASN A 37 12.26 18.17 -11.26
CA ASN A 37 13.35 18.49 -12.17
C ASN A 37 13.62 20.00 -12.35
N TYR A 38 12.67 20.87 -12.00
CA TYR A 38 12.84 22.33 -12.04
C TYR A 38 13.34 22.93 -10.72
N PHE A 39 13.30 22.17 -9.63
CA PHE A 39 13.57 22.65 -8.28
C PHE A 39 14.71 21.92 -7.58
N LEU A 40 15.16 20.79 -8.13
CA LEU A 40 16.27 20.05 -7.55
C LEU A 40 17.60 20.80 -7.74
N PRO A 41 18.49 20.78 -6.73
CA PRO A 41 19.84 21.29 -6.88
C PRO A 41 20.57 20.66 -8.07
N LYS A 42 21.37 21.44 -8.77
CA LYS A 42 22.10 20.98 -9.96
C LYS A 42 22.92 19.72 -9.71
N LYS A 43 23.59 19.63 -8.57
CA LYS A 43 24.35 18.46 -8.14
C LYS A 43 23.51 17.19 -8.10
N ILE A 44 22.28 17.26 -7.55
CA ILE A 44 21.35 16.12 -7.49
C ILE A 44 20.88 15.73 -8.90
N LEU A 45 20.61 16.71 -9.75
CA LEU A 45 20.22 16.45 -11.14
C LEU A 45 21.36 15.79 -11.94
N GLU A 46 22.60 16.20 -11.70
CA GLU A 46 23.79 15.57 -12.30
C GLU A 46 23.95 14.11 -11.83
N GLU A 47 23.77 13.83 -10.54
CA GLU A 47 23.80 12.45 -10.02
C GLU A 47 22.67 11.58 -10.61
N ILE A 48 21.46 12.13 -10.70
CA ILE A 48 20.32 11.48 -11.35
C ILE A 48 20.66 11.17 -12.83
N ASN A 49 21.25 12.12 -13.54
CA ASN A 49 21.61 11.95 -14.94
C ASN A 49 22.82 11.00 -15.15
N ASN A 50 23.59 10.73 -14.12
CA ASN A 50 24.69 9.77 -14.15
C ASN A 50 24.28 8.35 -13.73
N SER A 51 23.04 8.16 -13.26
CA SER A 51 22.52 6.82 -12.92
C SER A 51 22.15 6.03 -14.19
N ASP A 52 22.08 4.71 -14.09
CA ASP A 52 21.64 3.83 -15.18
C ASP A 52 20.14 3.90 -15.39
N ALA A 53 19.39 3.98 -14.30
CA ALA A 53 17.93 4.06 -14.29
C ALA A 53 17.42 4.80 -13.06
N ILE A 54 16.17 5.23 -13.11
CA ILE A 54 15.47 5.94 -12.04
C ILE A 54 14.14 5.27 -11.76
N VAL A 55 13.90 4.95 -10.51
CA VAL A 55 12.60 4.45 -10.04
C VAL A 55 11.93 5.53 -9.19
N HIS A 56 10.76 5.96 -9.63
CA HIS A 56 9.92 6.88 -8.87
C HIS A 56 8.90 6.08 -8.07
N PHE A 57 8.96 6.17 -6.75
CA PHE A 57 8.00 5.56 -5.86
C PHE A 57 6.84 6.50 -5.55
N GLY A 58 5.64 5.93 -5.35
CA GLY A 58 4.48 6.66 -4.85
C GLY A 58 3.70 7.47 -5.88
N ASN A 59 3.49 6.97 -7.07
CA ASN A 59 2.66 7.51 -8.16
C ASN A 59 3.22 8.73 -8.91
N PHE A 60 4.25 9.39 -8.40
CA PHE A 60 4.71 10.65 -8.97
C PHE A 60 6.15 10.55 -9.44
N GLY A 61 6.34 10.81 -10.74
CA GLY A 61 7.64 10.91 -11.38
C GLY A 61 7.82 12.23 -12.10
N PHE A 62 9.05 12.60 -12.37
CA PHE A 62 9.41 13.79 -13.13
C PHE A 62 10.25 13.41 -14.36
N LYS A 63 10.39 14.37 -15.28
CA LYS A 63 11.16 14.15 -16.50
C LYS A 63 12.66 13.99 -16.19
N THR A 64 13.26 12.93 -16.70
CA THR A 64 14.70 12.64 -16.64
C THR A 64 15.26 12.33 -18.03
N LEU A 65 16.57 12.38 -18.15
CA LEU A 65 17.26 11.98 -19.39
C LEU A 65 17.55 10.47 -19.43
N LYS A 66 17.36 9.80 -18.30
CA LYS A 66 17.63 8.37 -18.13
C LYS A 66 16.36 7.54 -18.20
N LYS A 67 16.54 6.23 -18.37
CA LYS A 67 15.42 5.28 -18.32
C LYS A 67 14.71 5.41 -16.97
N SER A 68 13.43 5.69 -17.01
CA SER A 68 12.66 5.98 -15.80
C SER A 68 11.44 5.08 -15.67
N PHE A 69 11.17 4.71 -14.43
CA PHE A 69 10.07 3.87 -14.01
C PHE A 69 9.23 4.64 -12.99
N VAL A 70 7.92 4.54 -13.06
CA VAL A 70 7.01 5.05 -12.01
C VAL A 70 6.19 3.91 -11.45
N LEU A 71 6.27 3.71 -10.14
CA LEU A 71 5.49 2.70 -9.42
C LEU A 71 4.15 3.29 -8.99
N ILE A 72 3.05 2.68 -9.42
CA ILE A 72 1.69 3.04 -9.01
C ILE A 72 1.35 2.28 -7.74
N GLN A 73 1.40 2.99 -6.62
CA GLN A 73 1.14 2.43 -5.27
C GLN A 73 -0.23 2.82 -4.70
N ASN A 74 -0.89 3.84 -5.27
CA ASN A 74 -2.19 4.28 -4.81
C ASN A 74 -3.10 4.54 -5.99
N ILE A 75 -4.08 3.67 -6.17
CA ILE A 75 -5.03 3.71 -7.27
C ILE A 75 -6.20 4.68 -7.02
N LEU A 76 -6.47 5.04 -5.76
CA LEU A 76 -7.65 5.83 -5.40
C LEU A 76 -7.84 7.12 -6.21
N PRO A 77 -6.78 7.91 -6.52
CA PRO A 77 -6.95 9.09 -7.36
C PRO A 77 -7.40 8.80 -8.80
N LEU A 78 -7.20 7.58 -9.30
CA LEU A 78 -7.60 7.19 -10.65
C LEU A 78 -9.07 6.76 -10.69
N VAL A 79 -9.57 6.15 -9.61
CA VAL A 79 -10.92 5.54 -9.54
C VAL A 79 -11.95 6.40 -8.82
N LYS A 80 -11.58 7.07 -7.72
CA LYS A 80 -12.54 7.88 -6.93
C LYS A 80 -12.76 9.27 -7.53
N LYS A 81 -14.02 9.72 -7.51
CA LYS A 81 -14.40 11.07 -7.93
C LYS A 81 -14.03 12.11 -6.87
N GLY A 82 -13.99 13.39 -7.26
CA GLY A 82 -13.74 14.53 -6.40
C GLY A 82 -12.62 15.44 -6.91
N ILE A 83 -12.67 16.72 -6.59
CA ILE A 83 -11.72 17.74 -7.08
C ILE A 83 -10.27 17.35 -6.78
N ARG A 84 -10.00 16.95 -5.54
CA ARG A 84 -8.65 16.51 -5.12
C ARG A 84 -8.16 15.33 -5.96
N ASN A 85 -9.00 14.32 -6.14
CA ASN A 85 -8.66 13.13 -6.93
C ASN A 85 -8.46 13.47 -8.40
N SER A 86 -9.26 14.37 -8.96
CA SER A 86 -9.11 14.84 -10.34
C SER A 86 -7.75 15.52 -10.56
N ILE A 87 -7.32 16.38 -9.63
CA ILE A 87 -5.99 17.00 -9.68
C ILE A 87 -4.88 15.95 -9.60
N LEU A 88 -4.97 15.03 -8.63
CA LEU A 88 -4.00 13.95 -8.47
C LEU A 88 -3.95 13.04 -9.70
N LYS A 89 -5.10 12.72 -10.29
CA LYS A 89 -5.20 11.96 -11.53
C LYS A 89 -4.45 12.61 -12.68
N VAL A 90 -4.58 13.93 -12.85
CA VAL A 90 -3.83 14.69 -13.87
C VAL A 90 -2.32 14.58 -13.61
N LEU A 91 -1.88 14.73 -12.37
CA LEU A 91 -0.46 14.64 -12.00
C LEU A 91 0.10 13.22 -12.16
N ILE A 92 -0.67 12.18 -11.83
CA ILE A 92 -0.30 10.77 -12.05
C ILE A 92 -0.20 10.49 -13.55
N ASN A 93 -1.19 10.91 -14.34
CA ASN A 93 -1.15 10.76 -15.80
C ASN A 93 0.06 11.48 -16.41
N ARG A 94 0.41 12.67 -15.91
CA ARG A 94 1.64 13.35 -16.31
C ARG A 94 2.88 12.51 -15.96
N SER A 95 2.95 11.95 -14.77
CA SER A 95 4.07 11.10 -14.34
C SER A 95 4.22 9.86 -15.22
N MET A 96 3.11 9.17 -15.52
CA MET A 96 3.08 8.02 -16.43
C MET A 96 3.51 8.42 -17.86
N LYS A 97 3.10 9.61 -18.34
CA LYS A 97 3.51 10.12 -19.65
C LYS A 97 5.02 10.36 -19.72
N LEU A 98 5.61 10.92 -18.65
CA LEU A 98 7.02 11.30 -18.59
C LEU A 98 7.95 10.09 -18.38
N SER A 99 7.47 9.02 -17.75
CA SER A 99 8.25 7.81 -17.51
C SER A 99 8.29 6.90 -18.73
N ASN A 100 9.39 6.14 -18.87
CA ASN A 100 9.52 5.13 -19.93
C ASN A 100 8.64 3.92 -19.62
N PHE A 101 8.58 3.51 -18.34
CA PHE A 101 7.81 2.36 -17.88
C PHE A 101 6.97 2.70 -16.66
N ILE A 102 5.87 1.96 -16.51
CA ILE A 102 4.93 2.05 -15.40
C ILE A 102 4.97 0.71 -14.69
N LEU A 103 5.35 0.72 -13.43
CA LEU A 103 5.35 -0.48 -12.60
C LEU A 103 4.01 -0.59 -11.88
N ILE A 104 3.42 -1.77 -11.94
CA ILE A 104 2.24 -2.15 -11.16
C ILE A 104 2.54 -3.45 -10.43
N GLN A 105 1.91 -3.64 -9.26
CA GLN A 105 2.12 -4.86 -8.49
C GLN A 105 1.19 -5.99 -8.97
N LEU A 106 -0.09 -5.70 -9.16
CA LEU A 106 -1.09 -6.68 -9.59
C LEU A 106 -1.78 -6.25 -10.89
N ASP A 107 -2.16 -7.23 -11.70
CA ASP A 107 -2.68 -7.00 -13.07
C ASP A 107 -4.01 -6.23 -13.10
N HIS A 108 -4.88 -6.38 -12.08
CA HIS A 108 -6.15 -5.65 -12.02
C HIS A 108 -5.97 -4.12 -12.09
N LEU A 109 -4.81 -3.60 -11.66
CA LEU A 109 -4.51 -2.16 -11.74
C LEU A 109 -4.47 -1.63 -13.18
N LYS A 110 -4.27 -2.49 -14.15
CA LYS A 110 -4.34 -2.12 -15.58
C LYS A 110 -5.70 -1.56 -15.97
N GLU A 111 -6.77 -2.09 -15.40
CA GLU A 111 -8.14 -1.68 -15.74
C GLU A 111 -8.41 -0.22 -15.38
N ASP A 112 -7.75 0.27 -14.34
CA ASP A 112 -7.88 1.64 -13.84
C ASP A 112 -6.93 2.64 -14.50
N ILE A 113 -5.94 2.14 -15.26
CA ILE A 113 -4.98 2.93 -16.00
C ILE A 113 -5.46 3.11 -17.46
N ASP A 114 -5.41 4.34 -17.96
CA ASP A 114 -5.79 4.67 -19.34
C ASP A 114 -5.05 3.75 -20.35
N LYS A 115 -5.79 3.14 -21.26
CA LYS A 115 -5.29 2.18 -22.27
C LYS A 115 -4.09 2.69 -23.07
N LYS A 116 -3.97 4.00 -23.28
CA LYS A 116 -2.81 4.61 -23.97
C LYS A 116 -1.46 4.37 -23.26
N PHE A 117 -1.49 3.98 -21.98
CA PHE A 117 -0.29 3.67 -21.19
C PHE A 117 0.02 2.18 -21.10
N HIS A 118 -0.88 1.30 -21.54
CA HIS A 118 -0.75 -0.15 -21.35
C HIS A 118 0.54 -0.73 -21.95
N SER A 119 1.03 -0.17 -23.07
CA SER A 119 2.30 -0.61 -23.68
C SER A 119 3.55 -0.34 -22.85
N LYS A 120 3.43 0.51 -21.81
CA LYS A 120 4.52 0.84 -20.87
C LYS A 120 4.46 0.05 -19.58
N ILE A 121 3.38 -0.71 -19.32
CA ILE A 121 3.15 -1.37 -18.05
C ILE A 121 4.03 -2.60 -17.92
N ILE A 122 4.68 -2.72 -16.76
CA ILE A 122 5.41 -3.89 -16.31
C ILE A 122 4.81 -4.31 -14.97
N GLN A 123 4.30 -5.52 -14.89
CA GLN A 123 3.88 -6.11 -13.63
C GLN A 123 5.08 -6.65 -12.88
N ILE A 124 5.25 -6.25 -11.62
CA ILE A 124 6.39 -6.66 -10.78
C ILE A 124 6.02 -7.71 -9.73
N GLY A 125 4.71 -7.99 -9.56
CA GLY A 125 4.24 -8.92 -8.55
C GLY A 125 4.21 -8.34 -7.15
N GLU A 126 3.97 -9.22 -6.21
CA GLU A 126 3.89 -8.95 -4.77
C GLU A 126 4.68 -10.01 -4.01
N THR A 127 5.36 -9.58 -2.95
CA THR A 127 6.00 -10.48 -2.01
C THR A 127 5.68 -10.05 -0.59
N THR A 128 5.15 -10.96 0.20
CA THR A 128 5.05 -10.82 1.65
C THR A 128 5.87 -11.93 2.30
N THR A 129 6.76 -11.57 3.19
CA THR A 129 7.49 -12.52 4.02
C THR A 129 7.04 -12.32 5.45
N SER A 130 6.60 -13.37 6.14
CA SER A 130 6.43 -13.35 7.58
C SER A 130 7.18 -14.53 8.18
N GLU A 131 8.08 -14.25 9.11
CA GLU A 131 8.77 -15.25 9.92
C GLU A 131 8.04 -15.52 11.25
N VAL A 132 6.80 -15.04 11.37
CA VAL A 132 6.01 -15.20 12.60
C VAL A 132 5.47 -16.61 12.67
N GLU A 133 5.79 -17.32 13.77
CA GLU A 133 5.20 -18.62 14.07
C GLU A 133 3.68 -18.52 14.21
N VAL A 134 2.97 -19.41 13.54
CA VAL A 134 1.51 -19.47 13.65
C VAL A 134 1.15 -20.10 14.98
N SER A 135 0.54 -19.31 15.87
CA SER A 135 0.06 -19.78 17.16
C SER A 135 -1.27 -20.55 17.03
N ASN A 136 -1.64 -21.29 18.07
CA ASN A 136 -2.94 -21.96 18.15
C ASN A 136 -4.06 -20.92 18.09
N LYS A 137 -4.89 -21.00 17.07
CA LYS A 137 -5.95 -20.03 16.78
C LYS A 137 -7.17 -20.26 17.65
N SER A 138 -7.72 -19.17 18.16
CA SER A 138 -8.75 -19.17 19.19
C SER A 138 -10.18 -19.00 18.70
N GLY A 139 -10.47 -19.14 17.41
CA GLY A 139 -11.80 -18.88 16.83
C GLY A 139 -12.19 -17.39 16.81
N ASN A 140 -11.22 -16.51 16.98
CA ASN A 140 -11.44 -15.07 17.05
C ASN A 140 -11.34 -14.42 15.66
N ILE A 141 -12.02 -13.28 15.53
CA ILE A 141 -12.01 -12.45 14.32
C ILE A 141 -11.08 -11.26 14.56
N VAL A 142 -10.30 -10.92 13.57
CA VAL A 142 -9.44 -9.71 13.61
C VAL A 142 -9.67 -8.83 12.39
N PHE A 143 -9.59 -7.53 12.57
CA PHE A 143 -9.57 -6.55 11.49
C PHE A 143 -8.75 -5.32 11.82
N PHE A 144 -8.36 -4.57 10.78
CA PHE A 144 -7.67 -3.29 10.94
C PHE A 144 -8.68 -2.14 11.07
N GLY A 145 -8.63 -1.42 12.18
CA GLY A 145 -9.37 -0.19 12.38
C GLY A 145 -8.72 0.95 11.60
N SER A 146 -9.44 1.55 10.67
CA SER A 146 -8.97 2.71 9.92
C SER A 146 -10.15 3.54 9.45
N ASP A 147 -10.10 4.86 9.66
CA ASP A 147 -11.12 5.80 9.20
C ASP A 147 -10.91 6.28 7.75
N VAL A 148 -9.90 5.76 7.08
CA VAL A 148 -9.68 6.02 5.66
C VAL A 148 -10.86 5.48 4.86
N ALA A 149 -11.49 6.32 4.05
CA ALA A 149 -12.78 6.06 3.42
C ALA A 149 -12.86 4.74 2.62
N ASN A 150 -11.76 4.28 1.98
CA ASN A 150 -11.75 3.02 1.26
C ASN A 150 -11.69 1.78 2.16
N LYS A 151 -11.34 1.92 3.43
CA LYS A 151 -11.30 0.82 4.39
C LYS A 151 -12.68 0.44 4.93
N ASN A 152 -13.70 1.24 4.62
CA ASN A 152 -15.12 0.98 4.93
C ASN A 152 -15.36 0.64 6.41
N TYR A 153 -14.68 1.38 7.29
CA TYR A 153 -14.68 1.15 8.74
C TYR A 153 -16.10 1.08 9.35
N ASN A 154 -16.99 2.00 8.96
CA ASN A 154 -18.35 2.04 9.50
C ASN A 154 -19.17 0.80 9.12
N PHE A 155 -19.02 0.30 7.88
CA PHE A 155 -19.66 -0.95 7.47
C PHE A 155 -19.18 -2.10 8.34
N MET A 156 -17.87 -2.24 8.48
CA MET A 156 -17.26 -3.28 9.28
C MET A 156 -17.71 -3.22 10.75
N LYS A 157 -17.70 -2.04 11.36
CA LYS A 157 -18.19 -1.81 12.72
C LYS A 157 -19.66 -2.27 12.86
N ASN A 158 -20.52 -1.93 11.89
CA ASN A 158 -21.92 -2.33 11.92
C ASN A 158 -22.11 -3.84 11.82
N VAL A 159 -21.37 -4.52 10.93
CA VAL A 159 -21.45 -5.98 10.78
C VAL A 159 -20.98 -6.67 12.07
N LEU A 160 -19.80 -6.30 12.57
CA LEU A 160 -19.21 -6.95 13.74
C LEU A 160 -20.00 -6.64 15.04
N SER A 161 -20.65 -5.48 15.12
CA SER A 161 -21.50 -5.14 16.29
C SER A 161 -22.75 -6.03 16.42
N GLN A 162 -23.12 -6.74 15.37
CA GLN A 162 -24.24 -7.69 15.39
C GLN A 162 -23.83 -9.09 15.88
N LEU A 163 -22.53 -9.34 16.01
CA LEU A 163 -22.05 -10.61 16.54
C LEU A 163 -22.39 -10.75 18.05
N PRO A 164 -22.78 -11.96 18.51
CA PRO A 164 -23.15 -12.19 19.89
C PRO A 164 -21.94 -12.08 20.85
N ASN A 165 -20.74 -12.43 20.39
CA ASN A 165 -19.51 -12.52 21.18
C ASN A 165 -18.51 -11.46 20.71
N LYS A 166 -18.76 -10.20 21.01
CA LYS A 166 -17.93 -9.07 20.56
C LYS A 166 -16.51 -9.09 21.16
N GLU A 167 -16.34 -9.70 22.33
CA GLU A 167 -15.05 -9.91 22.98
C GLU A 167 -14.11 -10.83 22.19
N LYS A 168 -14.64 -11.60 21.25
CA LYS A 168 -13.87 -12.41 20.30
C LYS A 168 -13.45 -11.65 19.05
N VAL A 169 -13.76 -10.37 18.96
CA VAL A 169 -13.38 -9.52 17.84
C VAL A 169 -12.23 -8.62 18.26
N THR A 170 -11.08 -8.81 17.67
CA THR A 170 -9.89 -7.99 17.84
C THR A 170 -9.85 -6.87 16.81
N VAL A 171 -9.69 -5.63 17.27
CA VAL A 171 -9.55 -4.44 16.41
C VAL A 171 -8.13 -3.89 16.56
N ILE A 172 -7.39 -3.89 15.47
CA ILE A 172 -6.03 -3.34 15.43
C ILE A 172 -6.08 -1.87 15.05
N ASN A 173 -5.50 -1.01 15.88
CA ASN A 173 -5.34 0.45 15.65
C ASN A 173 -6.63 1.17 15.25
N PRO A 174 -7.73 1.08 16.00
CA PRO A 174 -8.96 1.77 15.67
C PRO A 174 -8.78 3.30 15.76
N PRO A 175 -9.45 4.08 14.91
CA PRO A 175 -9.39 5.54 14.96
C PRO A 175 -10.15 6.15 16.15
N LYS A 176 -11.05 5.39 16.77
CA LYS A 176 -11.89 5.76 17.91
C LYS A 176 -12.10 4.55 18.80
N ASP A 177 -12.38 4.81 20.05
CA ASP A 177 -12.70 3.77 21.03
C ASP A 177 -13.88 2.90 20.58
N MET A 178 -13.73 1.62 20.76
CA MET A 178 -14.70 0.58 20.46
C MET A 178 -14.90 -0.29 21.71
N GLU A 179 -15.52 0.26 22.71
CA GLU A 179 -15.60 -0.28 24.10
C GLU A 179 -16.05 -1.75 24.19
N SER A 180 -16.78 -2.24 23.19
CA SER A 180 -17.30 -3.61 23.18
C SER A 180 -16.40 -4.63 22.47
N PHE A 181 -15.25 -4.21 21.95
CA PHE A 181 -14.30 -5.06 21.22
C PHE A 181 -12.96 -5.15 21.95
N ASN A 182 -12.18 -6.18 21.62
CA ASN A 182 -10.82 -6.29 22.09
C ASN A 182 -9.90 -5.36 21.25
N ILE A 183 -9.50 -4.22 21.80
CA ILE A 183 -8.68 -3.22 21.12
C ILE A 183 -7.21 -3.52 21.37
N VAL A 184 -6.44 -3.60 20.27
CA VAL A 184 -4.99 -3.77 20.32
C VAL A 184 -4.33 -2.69 19.46
N ASN A 185 -3.46 -1.88 20.08
CA ASN A 185 -2.64 -0.92 19.37
C ASN A 185 -1.25 -1.54 19.12
N THR A 186 -0.80 -1.45 17.88
CA THR A 186 0.51 -1.92 17.44
C THR A 186 1.30 -0.76 16.85
N GLU A 187 2.58 -0.69 17.15
CA GLU A 187 3.48 0.34 16.64
C GLU A 187 4.33 -0.18 15.48
N THR A 188 4.60 -1.48 15.49
CA THR A 188 5.44 -2.13 14.48
C THR A 188 4.66 -3.12 13.64
N HIS A 189 5.21 -3.45 12.47
CA HIS A 189 4.66 -4.46 11.59
C HIS A 189 4.68 -5.85 12.22
N ASP A 190 5.77 -6.20 12.91
CA ASP A 190 5.93 -7.49 13.59
C ASP A 190 4.90 -7.69 14.71
N GLU A 191 4.61 -6.64 15.48
CA GLU A 191 3.53 -6.68 16.48
C GLU A 191 2.18 -6.94 15.80
N THR A 192 1.94 -6.29 14.68
CA THR A 192 0.72 -6.47 13.89
C THR A 192 0.57 -7.92 13.42
N LEU A 193 1.64 -8.52 12.88
CA LEU A 193 1.64 -9.92 12.46
C LEU A 193 1.42 -10.88 13.63
N LYS A 194 1.99 -10.61 14.82
CA LYS A 194 1.72 -11.39 16.02
C LYS A 194 0.25 -11.33 16.44
N VAL A 195 -0.37 -10.16 16.36
CA VAL A 195 -1.81 -10.04 16.65
C VAL A 195 -2.63 -10.81 15.62
N LEU A 196 -2.29 -10.72 14.33
CA LEU A 196 -2.96 -11.51 13.29
C LEU A 196 -2.83 -13.00 13.57
N SER A 197 -1.63 -13.50 13.85
CA SER A 197 -1.36 -14.94 14.04
C SER A 197 -2.16 -15.59 15.18
N ASN A 198 -2.60 -14.80 16.15
CA ASN A 198 -3.40 -15.25 17.30
C ASN A 198 -4.90 -15.38 16.97
N ASN A 199 -5.34 -15.04 15.76
CA ASN A 199 -6.74 -15.06 15.36
C ASN A 199 -6.99 -16.12 14.27
N GLU A 200 -8.24 -16.49 14.07
CA GLU A 200 -8.63 -17.49 13.06
C GLU A 200 -9.14 -16.85 11.77
N ILE A 201 -9.86 -15.75 11.90
CA ILE A 201 -10.54 -15.09 10.79
C ILE A 201 -10.03 -13.66 10.65
N TYR A 202 -9.56 -13.31 9.45
CA TYR A 202 -9.31 -11.92 9.08
C TYR A 202 -10.50 -11.36 8.31
N PHE A 203 -11.13 -10.32 8.86
CA PHE A 203 -12.22 -9.63 8.19
C PHE A 203 -11.70 -8.37 7.48
N HIS A 204 -11.88 -8.33 6.17
CA HIS A 204 -11.39 -7.24 5.30
C HIS A 204 -12.57 -6.58 4.59
N ALA A 205 -12.76 -5.29 4.80
CA ALA A 205 -13.90 -4.56 4.24
C ALA A 205 -13.54 -3.48 3.22
N SER A 206 -12.28 -3.41 2.81
CA SER A 206 -11.81 -2.39 1.86
C SER A 206 -12.52 -2.51 0.51
N GLU A 207 -12.99 -1.38 -0.02
CA GLU A 207 -13.62 -1.32 -1.34
C GLU A 207 -12.60 -1.35 -2.47
N HIS A 208 -11.44 -0.76 -2.25
CA HIS A 208 -10.38 -0.63 -3.23
C HIS A 208 -9.02 -0.80 -2.57
N GLU A 209 -8.21 -1.67 -3.12
CA GLU A 209 -6.82 -1.85 -2.73
C GLU A 209 -5.92 -1.87 -3.98
N THR A 210 -4.69 -1.42 -3.79
CA THR A 210 -3.66 -1.57 -4.82
C THR A 210 -3.11 -2.99 -4.82
N VAL A 211 -2.86 -3.53 -3.61
CA VAL A 211 -2.37 -4.90 -3.41
C VAL A 211 -3.23 -5.62 -2.37
N GLY A 212 -3.56 -4.95 -1.27
CA GLY A 212 -4.23 -5.59 -0.14
C GLY A 212 -3.26 -6.43 0.69
N LEU A 213 -2.08 -5.89 1.01
CA LEU A 213 -1.06 -6.59 1.78
C LEU A 213 -1.59 -7.36 2.99
N PRO A 214 -2.50 -6.79 3.81
CA PRO A 214 -3.05 -7.53 4.94
C PRO A 214 -3.79 -8.82 4.58
N LEU A 215 -4.31 -8.94 3.35
CA LEU A 215 -4.93 -10.19 2.89
C LEU A 215 -3.87 -11.28 2.68
N TYR A 216 -2.75 -10.93 2.02
CA TYR A 216 -1.63 -11.86 1.83
C TYR A 216 -1.01 -12.28 3.16
N GLU A 217 -0.84 -11.32 4.08
CA GLU A 217 -0.31 -11.57 5.41
C GLU A 217 -1.21 -12.54 6.20
N ALA A 218 -2.52 -12.29 6.19
CA ALA A 218 -3.50 -13.16 6.84
C ALA A 218 -3.49 -14.58 6.23
N GLN A 219 -3.40 -14.69 4.90
CA GLN A 219 -3.32 -15.98 4.21
C GLN A 219 -2.03 -16.73 4.56
N ASN A 220 -0.88 -16.05 4.53
CA ASN A 220 0.42 -16.64 4.88
C ASN A 220 0.46 -17.12 6.33
N LEU A 221 -0.24 -16.44 7.22
CA LEU A 221 -0.45 -16.85 8.61
C LEU A 221 -1.56 -17.91 8.75
N GLY A 222 -2.16 -18.38 7.64
CA GLY A 222 -3.18 -19.41 7.61
C GLY A 222 -4.52 -18.97 8.25
N LEU A 223 -4.85 -17.67 8.27
CA LEU A 223 -6.18 -17.21 8.67
C LEU A 223 -7.19 -17.48 7.54
N LYS A 224 -8.43 -17.72 7.93
CA LYS A 224 -9.56 -17.63 6.99
C LYS A 224 -9.81 -16.16 6.69
N VAL A 225 -9.95 -15.83 5.42
CA VAL A 225 -10.18 -14.45 4.98
C VAL A 225 -11.64 -14.26 4.59
N VAL A 226 -12.28 -13.23 5.15
CA VAL A 226 -13.59 -12.75 4.72
C VAL A 226 -13.41 -11.38 4.10
N ALA A 227 -13.64 -11.25 2.81
CA ALA A 227 -13.42 -10.03 2.04
C ALA A 227 -14.54 -9.80 1.01
N PRO A 228 -14.74 -8.54 0.54
CA PRO A 228 -15.70 -8.27 -0.52
C PRO A 228 -15.24 -8.87 -1.85
N ILE A 229 -16.16 -9.33 -2.68
CA ILE A 229 -15.85 -9.74 -4.05
C ILE A 229 -15.45 -8.48 -4.86
N SER A 230 -14.21 -8.45 -5.32
CA SER A 230 -13.65 -7.30 -6.04
C SER A 230 -12.50 -7.72 -6.97
N SER A 231 -12.06 -6.82 -7.84
CA SER A 231 -10.96 -7.11 -8.78
C SER A 231 -9.66 -7.51 -8.08
N TYR A 232 -9.34 -6.92 -6.94
CA TYR A 232 -8.12 -7.27 -6.20
C TYR A 232 -8.24 -8.58 -5.41
N THR A 233 -9.45 -8.98 -4.96
CA THR A 233 -9.65 -10.22 -4.21
C THR A 233 -9.66 -11.48 -5.09
N GLN A 234 -9.78 -11.34 -6.40
CA GLN A 234 -9.69 -12.46 -7.35
C GLN A 234 -8.32 -13.17 -7.36
N TYR A 235 -7.30 -12.51 -6.83
CA TYR A 235 -5.94 -13.08 -6.71
C TYR A 235 -5.76 -13.94 -5.46
N PHE A 236 -6.75 -13.98 -4.56
CA PHE A 236 -6.74 -14.84 -3.38
C PHE A 236 -7.44 -16.17 -3.69
N SER A 237 -6.97 -17.24 -3.05
CA SER A 237 -7.56 -18.56 -3.24
C SER A 237 -9.05 -18.55 -2.88
N PRO A 238 -9.93 -19.19 -3.70
CA PRO A 238 -11.35 -19.34 -3.37
C PRO A 238 -11.62 -20.06 -2.04
N GLU A 239 -10.66 -20.84 -1.57
CA GLU A 239 -10.74 -21.56 -0.28
C GLU A 239 -10.60 -20.65 0.94
N SER A 240 -10.18 -19.41 0.74
CA SER A 240 -9.97 -18.42 1.80
C SER A 240 -11.04 -17.31 1.83
N VAL A 241 -12.10 -17.43 1.03
CA VAL A 241 -13.20 -16.46 0.94
C VAL A 241 -14.47 -17.02 1.59
#